data_6d853b981d865d00ffe4289fd8aeb67c
#
_entry.id   6d853b981d865d00ffe4289fd8aeb67c
#
_cell.length_a   1.000
_cell.length_b   1.000
_cell.length_c   1.000
_cell.angle_alpha   90.00
_cell.angle_beta   90.00
_cell.angle_gamma   90.00
#
_symmetry.space_group_name_H-M   'P 1'
#
loop_
_entity.id
_entity.type
_entity.pdbx_description
1 polymer ?
#
loop_
_entity_poly.entity_id
_entity_poly.type
_entity_poly.pdbx_seq_one_letter_code
_entity_poly.pdbx_strand_id
1 'polypeptide(L)'
;KMGYKLDDLSYLHEAVPLDEVFKVTKQLCADTNSEEFKRMLRRFVREVVVPKGKLRTPVAVQRFMNVRIMLPTTPDLFFPFHTGLLYGHGIASRSLWMPFTDVTADEDRTRSMQIMDIHKSRELAQYAIDRELSLDEMTELFRPHMKQIKAGPGSLCLFSQQHIHGSGEPNTTGKTRVSMDWRIAEGIYGDLLGRKIPGGYMHLVPETEEEEEAIAARPSRDGLYNNGKQNMFYVANN
;
A
#
# COMPACT_ATOMS: atom_id res chain seq x y z
N LYS A 1 7.65 0.65 23.08
CA LYS A 1 8.44 1.79 22.54
C LYS A 1 9.88 1.31 22.41
N MET A 2 10.42 1.28 21.19
CA MET A 2 11.74 0.71 20.89
C MET A 2 12.91 1.66 21.22
N GLY A 3 12.62 2.88 21.70
CA GLY A 3 13.63 3.83 22.24
C GLY A 3 14.48 4.59 21.21
N TYR A 4 14.29 4.34 19.92
CA TYR A 4 15.00 5.07 18.86
C TYR A 4 14.53 6.52 18.81
N LYS A 5 15.48 7.46 18.76
CA LYS A 5 15.23 8.86 18.48
C LYS A 5 15.70 9.15 17.06
N LEU A 6 14.82 9.71 16.25
CA LEU A 6 15.09 9.99 14.86
C LEU A 6 14.38 11.29 14.47
N ASP A 7 15.15 12.26 14.01
CA ASP A 7 14.63 13.56 13.59
C ASP A 7 14.13 13.50 12.12
N ASP A 8 14.75 12.67 11.28
CA ASP A 8 14.38 12.45 9.88
C ASP A 8 14.39 10.95 9.55
N LEU A 9 13.25 10.44 9.13
CA LEU A 9 13.08 9.04 8.71
C LEU A 9 13.96 8.64 7.51
N SER A 10 14.49 9.59 6.75
CA SER A 10 15.42 9.31 5.65
C SER A 10 16.75 8.70 6.13
N TYR A 11 17.07 8.86 7.40
CA TYR A 11 18.27 8.30 8.04
C TYR A 11 17.95 7.15 9.01
N LEU A 12 16.79 6.52 8.87
CA LEU A 12 16.38 5.42 9.74
C LEU A 12 17.42 4.27 9.76
N HIS A 13 18.08 4.00 8.64
CA HIS A 13 19.12 2.97 8.53
C HIS A 13 20.38 3.25 9.36
N GLU A 14 20.61 4.49 9.77
CA GLU A 14 21.73 4.86 10.68
C GLU A 14 21.36 4.66 12.15
N ALA A 15 20.05 4.79 12.46
CA ALA A 15 19.55 4.72 13.85
C ALA A 15 19.08 3.31 14.24
N VAL A 16 18.67 2.48 13.27
CA VAL A 16 18.07 1.15 13.49
C VAL A 16 18.94 0.08 12.83
N PRO A 17 19.50 -0.86 13.60
CA PRO A 17 20.26 -1.98 13.05
C PRO A 17 19.45 -2.76 12.00
N LEU A 18 20.11 -3.25 10.97
CA LEU A 18 19.46 -3.92 9.83
C LEU A 18 18.59 -5.11 10.27
N ASP A 19 19.06 -5.91 11.21
CA ASP A 19 18.33 -7.05 11.77
C ASP A 19 17.10 -6.65 12.60
N GLU A 20 17.04 -5.41 13.07
CA GLU A 20 15.91 -4.85 13.81
C GLU A 20 14.85 -4.22 12.88
N VAL A 21 15.21 -3.80 11.66
CA VAL A 21 14.29 -3.10 10.74
C VAL A 21 13.03 -3.93 10.46
N PHE A 22 13.17 -5.25 10.31
CA PHE A 22 12.03 -6.13 10.12
C PHE A 22 11.09 -6.14 11.33
N LYS A 23 11.63 -6.15 12.55
CA LYS A 23 10.84 -6.08 13.79
C LYS A 23 10.12 -4.73 13.90
N VAL A 24 10.82 -3.64 13.58
CA VAL A 24 10.24 -2.28 13.54
C VAL A 24 9.08 -2.22 12.54
N THR A 25 9.29 -2.70 11.32
CA THR A 25 8.23 -2.73 10.29
C THR A 25 7.02 -3.54 10.74
N LYS A 26 7.26 -4.73 11.31
CA LYS A 26 6.20 -5.59 11.84
C LYS A 26 5.41 -4.91 12.97
N GLN A 27 6.11 -4.22 13.87
CA GLN A 27 5.47 -3.48 14.96
C GLN A 27 4.62 -2.33 14.42
N LEU A 28 5.15 -1.53 13.49
CA LEU A 28 4.41 -0.45 12.85
C LEU A 28 3.15 -0.96 12.14
N CYS A 29 3.25 -2.06 11.39
CA CYS A 29 2.07 -2.70 10.79
C CYS A 29 1.06 -3.16 11.86
N ALA A 30 1.51 -3.69 12.99
CA ALA A 30 0.64 -4.08 14.09
C ALA A 30 -0.05 -2.86 14.75
N ASP A 31 0.68 -1.76 14.90
CA ASP A 31 0.16 -0.52 15.48
C ASP A 31 -0.96 0.09 14.62
N THR A 32 -0.91 -0.10 13.28
CA THR A 32 -2.01 0.31 12.39
C THR A 32 -3.31 -0.49 12.61
N ASN A 33 -3.27 -1.57 13.38
CA ASN A 33 -4.45 -2.34 13.77
C ASN A 33 -5.09 -1.90 15.10
N SER A 34 -4.50 -0.91 15.78
CA SER A 34 -5.10 -0.35 17.00
C SER A 34 -6.43 0.36 16.70
N GLU A 35 -7.36 0.35 17.65
CA GLU A 35 -8.65 1.04 17.47
C GLU A 35 -8.48 2.56 17.34
N GLU A 36 -7.47 3.13 17.99
CA GLU A 36 -7.12 4.53 17.84
C GLU A 36 -6.72 4.87 16.40
N PHE A 37 -5.80 4.08 15.82
CA PHE A 37 -5.38 4.29 14.43
C PHE A 37 -6.54 4.09 13.46
N LYS A 38 -7.36 3.06 13.64
CA LYS A 38 -8.53 2.79 12.79
C LYS A 38 -9.53 3.95 12.82
N ARG A 39 -9.80 4.51 14.00
CA ARG A 39 -10.68 5.69 14.14
C ARG A 39 -10.11 6.90 13.41
N MET A 40 -8.81 7.18 13.59
CA MET A 40 -8.12 8.26 12.88
C MET A 40 -8.16 8.03 11.36
N LEU A 41 -7.91 6.80 10.89
CA LEU A 41 -7.96 6.46 9.47
C LEU A 41 -9.36 6.66 8.88
N ARG A 42 -10.41 6.20 9.57
CA ARG A 42 -11.80 6.38 9.11
C ARG A 42 -12.15 7.85 8.98
N ARG A 43 -11.77 8.67 9.96
CA ARG A 43 -11.94 10.11 9.91
C ARG A 43 -11.18 10.71 8.72
N PHE A 44 -9.92 10.36 8.54
CA PHE A 44 -9.11 10.81 7.39
C PHE A 44 -9.73 10.41 6.05
N VAL A 45 -10.25 9.19 5.96
CA VAL A 45 -10.92 8.72 4.74
C VAL A 45 -12.17 9.57 4.46
N ARG A 46 -13.05 9.80 5.43
CA ARG A 46 -14.25 10.62 5.26
C ARG A 46 -13.93 12.07 4.91
N GLU A 47 -13.06 12.70 5.66
CA GLU A 47 -12.81 14.14 5.56
C GLU A 47 -11.85 14.53 4.41
N VAL A 48 -10.97 13.63 4.00
CA VAL A 48 -9.91 13.95 3.03
C VAL A 48 -9.99 13.06 1.79
N VAL A 49 -9.94 11.73 1.96
CA VAL A 49 -9.77 10.83 0.82
C VAL A 49 -11.01 10.80 -0.06
N VAL A 50 -12.18 10.67 0.54
CA VAL A 50 -13.47 10.63 -0.18
C VAL A 50 -13.70 11.92 -0.97
N PRO A 51 -13.66 13.12 -0.37
CA PRO A 51 -13.92 14.36 -1.10
C PRO A 51 -12.84 14.64 -2.17
N LYS A 52 -11.56 14.51 -1.82
CA LYS A 52 -10.46 14.80 -2.76
C LYS A 52 -10.35 13.76 -3.87
N GLY A 53 -10.64 12.51 -3.57
CA GLY A 53 -10.67 11.41 -4.55
C GLY A 53 -11.96 11.36 -5.36
N LYS A 54 -12.95 12.21 -5.03
CA LYS A 54 -14.31 12.20 -5.62
C LYS A 54 -14.90 10.80 -5.59
N LEU A 55 -14.77 10.12 -4.44
CA LEU A 55 -15.27 8.77 -4.25
C LEU A 55 -16.74 8.81 -3.79
N ARG A 56 -17.49 7.79 -4.18
CA ARG A 56 -18.86 7.61 -3.72
C ARG A 56 -18.90 6.80 -2.43
N THR A 57 -19.62 7.28 -1.44
CA THR A 57 -19.82 6.60 -0.16
C THR A 57 -20.96 5.58 -0.25
N PRO A 58 -20.97 4.55 0.62
CA PRO A 58 -19.90 4.18 1.54
C PRO A 58 -18.69 3.66 0.80
N VAL A 59 -17.53 3.72 1.44
CA VAL A 59 -16.29 3.13 0.91
C VAL A 59 -15.83 1.95 1.76
N ALA A 60 -15.23 0.95 1.14
CA ALA A 60 -14.55 -0.14 1.80
C ALA A 60 -13.04 0.16 1.85
N VAL A 61 -12.43 0.01 3.02
CA VAL A 61 -11.03 0.34 3.26
C VAL A 61 -10.28 -0.87 3.80
N GLN A 62 -9.05 -1.09 3.33
CA GLN A 62 -8.19 -2.17 3.83
C GLN A 62 -7.99 -2.04 5.34
N ARG A 63 -8.16 -3.16 6.05
CA ARG A 63 -8.08 -3.20 7.53
C ARG A 63 -6.66 -2.99 8.06
N PHE A 64 -5.67 -3.48 7.34
CA PHE A 64 -4.27 -3.44 7.74
C PHE A 64 -3.48 -2.64 6.73
N MET A 65 -2.75 -1.64 7.21
CA MET A 65 -1.87 -0.85 6.36
C MET A 65 -0.57 -1.57 6.11
N ASN A 66 -0.03 -1.44 4.92
CA ASN A 66 1.31 -1.90 4.63
C ASN A 66 2.28 -0.74 4.91
N VAL A 67 3.09 -0.87 5.93
CA VAL A 67 4.23 0.01 6.16
C VAL A 67 5.42 -0.57 5.41
N ARG A 68 6.09 0.27 4.64
CA ARG A 68 7.24 -0.13 3.83
C ARG A 68 8.44 0.72 4.17
N ILE A 69 9.51 0.05 4.55
CA ILE A 69 10.82 0.64 4.80
C ILE A 69 11.76 0.11 3.73
N MET A 70 12.23 0.99 2.86
CA MET A 70 13.17 0.67 1.80
C MET A 70 14.52 1.29 2.14
N LEU A 71 15.44 0.44 2.58
CA LEU A 71 16.77 0.85 3.01
C LEU A 71 17.68 1.12 1.80
N PRO A 72 18.67 1.99 1.94
CA PRO A 72 19.77 2.07 0.96
C PRO A 72 20.60 0.80 1.01
N THR A 73 21.20 0.44 -0.12
CA THR A 73 22.21 -0.65 -0.25
C THR A 73 21.74 -2.08 0.06
N THR A 74 20.44 -2.33 0.23
CA THR A 74 19.91 -3.70 0.36
C THR A 74 19.28 -4.14 -0.96
N PRO A 75 20.00 -4.87 -1.83
CA PRO A 75 19.53 -5.20 -3.17
C PRO A 75 18.27 -6.07 -3.19
N ASP A 76 18.02 -6.83 -2.13
CA ASP A 76 16.94 -7.82 -2.07
C ASP A 76 15.62 -7.29 -1.50
N LEU A 77 15.55 -6.01 -1.10
CA LEU A 77 14.39 -5.41 -0.44
C LEU A 77 13.67 -4.38 -1.33
N PHE A 78 13.58 -4.63 -2.61
CA PHE A 78 12.76 -3.81 -3.50
C PHE A 78 11.46 -4.53 -3.89
N PHE A 79 10.46 -3.76 -4.28
CA PHE A 79 9.17 -4.31 -4.67
C PHE A 79 9.07 -4.32 -6.20
N PRO A 80 9.05 -5.51 -6.86
CA PRO A 80 9.01 -5.61 -8.32
C PRO A 80 7.85 -4.81 -8.93
N PHE A 81 7.97 -4.43 -10.18
CA PHE A 81 6.87 -3.80 -10.90
C PHE A 81 5.73 -4.79 -11.10
N HIS A 82 4.53 -4.41 -10.69
CA HIS A 82 3.36 -5.27 -10.70
C HIS A 82 2.06 -4.46 -10.84
N THR A 83 0.96 -5.13 -11.10
CA THR A 83 -0.38 -4.59 -10.94
C THR A 83 -1.02 -5.15 -9.67
N GLY A 84 -1.92 -4.38 -9.05
CA GLY A 84 -2.67 -4.89 -7.89
C GLY A 84 -3.55 -6.10 -8.24
N LEU A 85 -3.93 -6.25 -9.51
CA LEU A 85 -4.70 -7.39 -10.01
C LEU A 85 -3.96 -8.72 -9.84
N LEU A 86 -2.62 -8.74 -10.00
CA LEU A 86 -1.80 -9.94 -9.78
C LEU A 86 -1.87 -10.44 -8.33
N TYR A 87 -2.14 -9.55 -7.38
CA TYR A 87 -2.32 -9.88 -5.97
C TYR A 87 -3.77 -10.11 -5.57
N GLY A 88 -4.68 -10.24 -6.55
CA GLY A 88 -6.09 -10.56 -6.32
C GLY A 88 -6.93 -9.39 -5.82
N HIS A 89 -6.48 -8.14 -6.03
CA HIS A 89 -7.33 -6.97 -5.79
C HIS A 89 -8.35 -6.81 -6.93
N GLY A 90 -9.57 -6.38 -6.59
CA GLY A 90 -10.61 -6.14 -7.58
C GLY A 90 -10.33 -4.89 -8.41
N ILE A 91 -10.82 -4.89 -9.65
CA ILE A 91 -10.62 -3.79 -10.60
C ILE A 91 -11.24 -2.46 -10.13
N ALA A 92 -12.27 -2.53 -9.28
CA ALA A 92 -12.95 -1.36 -8.72
C ALA A 92 -12.19 -0.75 -7.52
N SER A 93 -11.21 -1.47 -6.96
CA SER A 93 -10.41 -0.92 -5.88
C SER A 93 -9.28 -0.02 -6.40
N ARG A 94 -8.84 0.87 -5.54
CA ARG A 94 -7.73 1.79 -5.80
C ARG A 94 -6.67 1.65 -4.72
N SER A 95 -5.42 1.80 -5.09
CA SER A 95 -4.31 1.92 -4.15
C SER A 95 -4.14 3.36 -3.71
N LEU A 96 -3.85 3.53 -2.43
CA LEU A 96 -3.38 4.77 -1.86
C LEU A 96 -1.94 4.55 -1.41
N TRP A 97 -1.07 5.50 -1.71
CA TRP A 97 0.32 5.51 -1.28
C TRP A 97 0.69 6.86 -0.68
N MET A 98 1.26 6.83 0.51
CA MET A 98 1.66 8.00 1.29
C MET A 98 3.11 7.86 1.72
N PRO A 99 4.03 8.70 1.23
CA PRO A 99 5.39 8.74 1.75
C PRO A 99 5.46 9.51 3.06
N PHE A 100 6.32 9.06 3.97
CA PHE A 100 6.72 9.76 5.17
C PHE A 100 8.12 10.37 5.05
N THR A 101 8.83 10.05 3.98
CA THR A 101 10.10 10.65 3.57
C THR A 101 9.91 11.42 2.28
N ASP A 102 10.67 12.49 2.09
CA ASP A 102 10.65 13.26 0.84
C ASP A 102 11.33 12.47 -0.29
N VAL A 103 10.64 12.30 -1.40
CA VAL A 103 11.11 11.64 -2.64
C VAL A 103 10.80 12.50 -3.87
N THR A 104 10.90 13.82 -3.73
CA THR A 104 10.59 14.78 -4.81
C THR A 104 11.74 15.00 -5.79
N ALA A 105 12.98 14.79 -5.36
CA ALA A 105 14.17 15.02 -6.19
C ALA A 105 14.32 13.94 -7.28
N ASP A 106 14.96 14.26 -8.39
CA ASP A 106 15.18 13.32 -9.51
C ASP A 106 16.12 12.18 -9.11
N GLU A 107 17.10 12.45 -8.28
CA GLU A 107 18.00 11.42 -7.69
C GLU A 107 17.27 10.41 -6.80
N ASP A 108 16.07 10.73 -6.33
CA ASP A 108 15.26 9.83 -5.50
C ASP A 108 14.53 8.74 -6.30
N ARG A 109 14.75 8.65 -7.60
CA ARG A 109 14.03 7.72 -8.47
C ARG A 109 14.06 6.27 -7.96
N THR A 110 15.23 5.75 -7.59
CA THR A 110 15.38 4.36 -7.12
C THR A 110 14.77 4.15 -5.74
N ARG A 111 14.65 5.20 -4.95
CA ARG A 111 14.02 5.18 -3.63
C ARG A 111 12.51 5.38 -3.70
N SER A 112 12.02 6.13 -4.68
CA SER A 112 10.58 6.44 -4.81
C SER A 112 9.77 5.25 -5.33
N MET A 113 8.47 5.35 -5.19
CA MET A 113 7.55 4.52 -5.96
C MET A 113 7.49 5.04 -7.40
N GLN A 114 7.52 4.14 -8.35
CA GLN A 114 7.36 4.42 -9.77
C GLN A 114 6.01 3.88 -10.24
N ILE A 115 5.43 4.56 -11.25
CA ILE A 115 4.14 4.21 -11.82
C ILE A 115 4.16 4.38 -13.33
N MET A 116 3.43 3.55 -14.03
CA MET A 116 3.25 3.61 -15.48
C MET A 116 1.87 4.19 -15.81
N ASP A 117 1.77 4.88 -16.96
CA ASP A 117 0.47 5.27 -17.52
C ASP A 117 -0.50 4.09 -17.62
N ILE A 118 -1.80 4.33 -17.39
CA ILE A 118 -2.79 3.26 -17.30
C ILE A 118 -3.01 2.50 -18.61
N HIS A 119 -2.98 3.19 -19.75
CA HIS A 119 -3.18 2.55 -21.05
C HIS A 119 -1.99 1.66 -21.37
N LYS A 120 -0.78 2.17 -21.13
CA LYS A 120 0.45 1.39 -21.30
C LYS A 120 0.54 0.24 -20.30
N SER A 121 0.07 0.45 -19.08
CA SER A 121 -0.01 -0.62 -18.06
C SER A 121 -0.89 -1.78 -18.52
N ARG A 122 -2.06 -1.51 -19.08
CA ARG A 122 -2.97 -2.54 -19.61
C ARG A 122 -2.37 -3.30 -20.79
N GLU A 123 -1.79 -2.55 -21.74
CA GLU A 123 -1.13 -3.11 -22.91
C GLU A 123 -0.01 -4.09 -22.50
N LEU A 124 0.92 -3.63 -21.65
CA LEU A 124 2.09 -4.42 -21.27
C LEU A 124 1.75 -5.54 -20.28
N ALA A 125 0.76 -5.34 -19.41
CA ALA A 125 0.29 -6.41 -18.53
C ALA A 125 -0.35 -7.56 -19.34
N GLN A 126 -1.17 -7.24 -20.37
CA GLN A 126 -1.73 -8.26 -21.26
C GLN A 126 -0.63 -8.97 -22.04
N TYR A 127 0.32 -8.23 -22.60
CA TYR A 127 1.46 -8.81 -23.31
C TYR A 127 2.26 -9.77 -22.42
N ALA A 128 2.51 -9.40 -21.16
CA ALA A 128 3.25 -10.23 -20.22
C ALA A 128 2.49 -11.52 -19.87
N ILE A 129 1.16 -11.44 -19.70
CA ILE A 129 0.30 -12.59 -19.43
C ILE A 129 0.28 -13.54 -20.63
N ASP A 130 0.07 -13.02 -21.85
CA ASP A 130 -0.01 -13.82 -23.08
C ASP A 130 1.31 -14.55 -23.39
N ARG A 131 2.42 -14.06 -22.84
CA ARG A 131 3.76 -14.63 -22.98
C ARG A 131 4.26 -15.40 -21.78
N GLU A 132 3.47 -15.47 -20.72
CA GLU A 132 3.81 -16.14 -19.46
C GLU A 132 5.17 -15.67 -18.88
N LEU A 133 5.44 -14.33 -18.96
CA LEU A 133 6.71 -13.78 -18.52
C LEU A 133 6.91 -13.95 -17.02
N SER A 134 8.12 -14.25 -16.63
CA SER A 134 8.57 -14.23 -15.22
C SER A 134 8.55 -12.81 -14.63
N LEU A 135 8.62 -12.70 -13.31
CA LEU A 135 8.66 -11.38 -12.63
C LEU A 135 9.88 -10.54 -13.07
N ASP A 136 11.01 -11.16 -13.31
CA ASP A 136 12.22 -10.48 -13.76
C ASP A 136 12.05 -9.96 -15.19
N GLU A 137 11.54 -10.78 -16.11
CA GLU A 137 11.25 -10.39 -17.49
C GLU A 137 10.20 -9.27 -17.54
N MET A 138 9.16 -9.35 -16.71
CA MET A 138 8.18 -8.26 -16.56
C MET A 138 8.83 -6.98 -16.05
N THR A 139 9.74 -7.07 -15.08
CA THR A 139 10.44 -5.90 -14.54
C THR A 139 11.27 -5.22 -15.62
N GLU A 140 12.00 -5.98 -16.42
CA GLU A 140 12.79 -5.41 -17.54
C GLU A 140 11.90 -4.81 -18.63
N LEU A 141 10.80 -5.49 -18.98
CA LEU A 141 9.82 -4.97 -19.95
C LEU A 141 9.21 -3.65 -19.50
N PHE A 142 8.90 -3.50 -18.22
CA PHE A 142 8.20 -2.34 -17.69
C PHE A 142 9.10 -1.14 -17.43
N ARG A 143 10.35 -1.39 -17.04
CA ARG A 143 11.34 -0.36 -16.61
C ARG A 143 11.41 0.88 -17.51
N PRO A 144 11.49 0.79 -18.84
CA PRO A 144 11.59 1.96 -19.72
C PRO A 144 10.36 2.89 -19.68
N HIS A 145 9.22 2.38 -19.21
CA HIS A 145 7.93 3.09 -19.21
C HIS A 145 7.55 3.64 -17.83
N MET A 146 8.37 3.37 -16.81
CA MET A 146 8.09 3.78 -15.44
C MET A 146 8.47 5.24 -15.19
N LYS A 147 7.61 5.94 -14.46
CA LYS A 147 7.84 7.34 -14.04
C LYS A 147 7.86 7.40 -12.51
N GLN A 148 8.81 8.15 -11.98
CA GLN A 148 8.90 8.43 -10.56
C GLN A 148 7.66 9.20 -10.08
N ILE A 149 7.10 8.82 -8.94
CA ILE A 149 6.15 9.63 -8.21
C ILE A 149 6.95 10.58 -7.32
N LYS A 150 6.93 11.87 -7.66
CA LYS A 150 7.56 12.92 -6.86
C LYS A 150 6.59 13.37 -5.79
N ALA A 151 6.85 13.01 -4.54
CA ALA A 151 5.97 13.29 -3.41
C ALA A 151 6.77 13.42 -2.11
N GLY A 152 6.26 14.21 -1.18
CA GLY A 152 6.83 14.36 0.16
C GLY A 152 5.81 14.02 1.24
N PRO A 153 6.21 14.13 2.53
CA PRO A 153 5.31 13.94 3.67
C PRO A 153 4.05 14.82 3.53
N GLY A 154 2.88 14.23 3.81
CA GLY A 154 1.58 14.89 3.63
C GLY A 154 0.98 14.74 2.23
N SER A 155 1.72 14.19 1.27
CA SER A 155 1.17 13.84 -0.05
C SER A 155 0.46 12.49 -0.01
N LEU A 156 -0.60 12.35 -0.80
CA LEU A 156 -1.33 11.10 -0.99
C LEU A 156 -1.54 10.85 -2.48
N CYS A 157 -1.05 9.72 -2.97
CA CYS A 157 -1.27 9.27 -4.34
C CYS A 157 -2.39 8.22 -4.38
N LEU A 158 -3.41 8.45 -5.21
CA LEU A 158 -4.53 7.54 -5.44
C LEU A 158 -4.49 7.06 -6.89
N PHE A 159 -4.45 5.74 -7.11
CA PHE A 159 -4.36 5.15 -8.45
C PHE A 159 -5.08 3.80 -8.54
N SER A 160 -5.47 3.42 -9.77
CA SER A 160 -6.16 2.16 -10.04
C SER A 160 -5.25 0.94 -9.86
N GLN A 161 -5.84 -0.21 -9.47
CA GLN A 161 -5.14 -1.50 -9.40
C GLN A 161 -4.58 -1.98 -10.76
N GLN A 162 -5.00 -1.36 -11.85
CA GLN A 162 -4.53 -1.67 -13.19
C GLN A 162 -3.20 -0.98 -13.54
N HIS A 163 -2.78 0.05 -12.79
CA HIS A 163 -1.46 0.66 -13.00
C HIS A 163 -0.36 -0.31 -12.62
N ILE A 164 0.61 -0.47 -13.50
CA ILE A 164 1.88 -1.09 -13.14
C ILE A 164 2.63 -0.09 -12.25
N HIS A 165 3.05 -0.53 -11.08
CA HIS A 165 3.73 0.27 -10.09
C HIS A 165 4.68 -0.58 -9.25
N GLY A 166 5.62 0.05 -8.59
CA GLY A 166 6.59 -0.61 -7.72
C GLY A 166 7.85 0.22 -7.53
N SER A 167 8.88 -0.37 -6.98
CA SER A 167 10.21 0.23 -6.90
C SER A 167 11.10 -0.27 -8.05
N GLY A 168 10.98 -1.55 -8.41
CA GLY A 168 11.58 -2.17 -9.61
C GLY A 168 13.10 -2.25 -9.63
N GLU A 169 13.77 -1.63 -8.67
CA GLU A 169 15.24 -1.56 -8.57
C GLU A 169 15.67 -1.28 -7.12
N PRO A 170 16.88 -1.68 -6.73
CA PRO A 170 17.44 -1.39 -5.42
C PRO A 170 17.58 0.13 -5.17
N ASN A 171 17.42 0.53 -3.91
CA ASN A 171 17.62 1.91 -3.51
C ASN A 171 19.11 2.27 -3.48
N THR A 172 19.53 3.17 -4.37
CA THR A 172 20.93 3.62 -4.50
C THR A 172 21.18 5.04 -3.98
N THR A 173 20.18 5.65 -3.32
CA THR A 173 20.23 7.08 -2.95
C THR A 173 21.00 7.38 -1.65
N GLY A 174 21.43 6.36 -0.90
CA GLY A 174 21.99 6.56 0.43
C GLY A 174 20.99 6.99 1.52
N LYS A 175 19.69 7.06 1.20
CA LYS A 175 18.62 7.47 2.12
C LYS A 175 17.55 6.40 2.21
N THR A 176 16.94 6.25 3.37
CA THR A 176 15.77 5.35 3.57
C THR A 176 14.49 5.98 3.01
N ARG A 177 13.61 5.17 2.39
CA ARG A 177 12.22 5.53 2.19
C ARG A 177 11.36 4.84 3.24
N VAL A 178 10.51 5.63 3.89
CA VAL A 178 9.40 5.12 4.70
C VAL A 178 8.09 5.55 4.04
N SER A 179 7.21 4.61 3.82
CA SER A 179 5.90 4.87 3.21
C SER A 179 4.84 3.92 3.72
N MET A 180 3.59 4.28 3.52
CA MET A 180 2.43 3.44 3.82
C MET A 180 1.57 3.30 2.57
N ASP A 181 1.04 2.10 2.34
CA ASP A 181 0.08 1.86 1.29
C ASP A 181 -1.12 1.04 1.79
N TRP A 182 -2.28 1.32 1.23
CA TRP A 182 -3.51 0.59 1.49
C TRP A 182 -4.49 0.69 0.32
N ARG A 183 -5.63 0.02 0.42
CA ARG A 183 -6.62 -0.04 -0.66
C ARG A 183 -7.95 0.51 -0.19
N ILE A 184 -8.65 1.13 -1.12
CA ILE A 184 -10.01 1.64 -0.95
C ILE A 184 -10.85 1.23 -2.16
N ALA A 185 -12.12 0.93 -1.93
CA ALA A 185 -13.08 0.64 -3.00
C ALA A 185 -14.39 1.37 -2.73
N GLU A 186 -15.04 1.85 -3.78
CA GLU A 186 -16.35 2.50 -3.69
C GLU A 186 -17.45 1.47 -3.46
N GLY A 187 -18.35 1.78 -2.52
CA GLY A 187 -19.47 0.93 -2.16
C GLY A 187 -19.06 -0.33 -1.38
N ILE A 188 -20.07 -1.06 -0.94
CA ILE A 188 -19.87 -2.30 -0.17
C ILE A 188 -19.37 -3.46 -1.02
N TYR A 189 -19.50 -3.36 -2.34
CA TYR A 189 -19.18 -4.41 -3.30
C TYR A 189 -17.99 -4.08 -4.20
N GLY A 190 -17.30 -2.96 -3.93
CA GLY A 190 -16.27 -2.44 -4.84
C GLY A 190 -15.11 -3.40 -5.13
N ASP A 191 -14.87 -4.38 -4.26
CA ASP A 191 -13.81 -5.37 -4.42
C ASP A 191 -14.32 -6.82 -4.56
N LEU A 192 -15.61 -7.02 -4.84
CA LEU A 192 -16.20 -8.36 -4.98
C LEU A 192 -15.63 -9.17 -6.15
N LEU A 193 -15.07 -8.51 -7.15
CA LEU A 193 -14.43 -9.19 -8.29
C LEU A 193 -13.02 -9.68 -7.97
N GLY A 194 -12.48 -9.32 -6.80
CA GLY A 194 -11.20 -9.77 -6.31
C GLY A 194 -11.33 -10.77 -5.15
N ARG A 195 -10.19 -11.25 -4.66
CA ARG A 195 -10.12 -12.12 -3.49
C ARG A 195 -10.25 -11.37 -2.15
N LYS A 196 -10.24 -10.05 -2.20
CA LYS A 196 -10.19 -9.15 -1.03
C LYS A 196 -11.57 -8.55 -0.78
N ILE A 197 -12.40 -9.26 -0.04
CA ILE A 197 -13.80 -8.92 0.20
C ILE A 197 -14.01 -8.12 1.49
N PRO A 198 -15.10 -7.32 1.58
CA PRO A 198 -15.50 -6.66 2.82
C PRO A 198 -15.76 -7.67 3.95
N GLY A 199 -15.44 -7.28 5.18
CA GLY A 199 -15.58 -8.09 6.39
C GLY A 199 -14.33 -8.86 6.80
N GLY A 200 -13.55 -9.37 5.84
CA GLY A 200 -12.27 -10.03 6.09
C GLY A 200 -11.09 -9.05 5.93
N TYR A 201 -10.82 -8.70 4.68
CA TYR A 201 -9.69 -7.84 4.32
C TYR A 201 -10.01 -6.35 4.39
N MET A 202 -11.25 -5.97 4.10
CA MET A 202 -11.69 -4.57 4.10
C MET A 202 -12.78 -4.34 5.16
N HIS A 203 -12.88 -3.12 5.66
CA HIS A 203 -13.99 -2.66 6.49
C HIS A 203 -14.68 -1.48 5.82
N LEU A 204 -15.97 -1.31 6.13
CA LEU A 204 -16.75 -0.19 5.63
C LEU A 204 -16.43 1.09 6.41
N VAL A 205 -16.34 2.18 5.70
CA VAL A 205 -16.35 3.53 6.24
C VAL A 205 -17.63 4.19 5.71
N PRO A 206 -18.65 4.33 6.54
CA PRO A 206 -19.92 4.96 6.16
C PRO A 206 -19.76 6.48 6.01
N GLU A 207 -20.81 7.13 5.55
CA GLU A 207 -20.79 8.56 5.28
C GLU A 207 -20.72 9.38 6.57
N THR A 208 -21.40 8.93 7.63
CA THR A 208 -21.45 9.62 8.92
C THR A 208 -20.91 8.79 10.08
N GLU A 209 -20.57 9.45 11.19
CA GLU A 209 -20.16 8.78 12.44
C GLU A 209 -21.32 8.05 13.10
N GLU A 210 -22.55 8.59 13.02
CA GLU A 210 -23.76 7.95 13.53
C GLU A 210 -24.04 6.63 12.82
N GLU A 211 -23.87 6.58 11.51
CA GLU A 211 -23.97 5.32 10.75
C GLU A 211 -22.85 4.32 11.16
N GLU A 212 -21.67 4.81 11.46
CA GLU A 212 -20.56 3.98 11.94
C GLU A 212 -20.86 3.37 13.30
N GLU A 213 -21.40 4.16 14.23
CA GLU A 213 -21.82 3.68 15.55
C GLU A 213 -22.96 2.65 15.42
N ALA A 214 -23.93 2.91 14.53
CA ALA A 214 -25.00 1.99 14.25
C ALA A 214 -24.54 0.65 13.64
N ILE A 215 -23.48 0.69 12.81
CA ILE A 215 -22.85 -0.54 12.28
C ILE A 215 -22.06 -1.27 13.37
N ALA A 216 -21.34 -0.55 14.22
CA ALA A 216 -20.57 -1.12 15.32
C ALA A 216 -21.45 -1.75 16.40
N ALA A 217 -22.66 -1.21 16.61
CA ALA A 217 -23.64 -1.76 17.56
C ALA A 217 -24.33 -3.04 17.07
N ARG A 218 -24.19 -3.41 15.79
CA ARG A 218 -24.73 -4.67 15.27
C ARG A 218 -23.93 -5.84 15.83
N PRO A 219 -24.56 -6.95 16.24
CA PRO A 219 -23.85 -8.15 16.66
C PRO A 219 -22.85 -8.56 15.58
N SER A 220 -21.60 -8.66 15.96
CA SER A 220 -20.53 -9.08 15.06
C SER A 220 -20.86 -10.46 14.47
N ARG A 221 -20.90 -10.57 13.15
CA ARG A 221 -20.92 -11.85 12.44
C ARG A 221 -19.52 -12.50 12.40
N ASP A 222 -18.61 -12.08 13.25
CA ASP A 222 -17.21 -12.49 13.27
C ASP A 222 -16.99 -14.01 13.52
N GLY A 223 -18.03 -14.75 13.90
CA GLY A 223 -17.95 -16.21 14.00
C GLY A 223 -17.73 -16.93 12.67
N LEU A 224 -17.99 -16.28 11.53
CA LEU A 224 -17.83 -16.90 10.21
C LEU A 224 -16.45 -16.68 9.57
N TYR A 225 -15.65 -15.71 10.06
CA TYR A 225 -14.40 -15.33 9.44
C TYR A 225 -13.18 -15.34 10.36
N ASN A 226 -13.33 -15.83 11.60
CA ASN A 226 -12.27 -15.84 12.61
C ASN A 226 -11.27 -17.00 12.48
N ASN A 227 -11.23 -17.71 11.35
CA ASN A 227 -10.25 -18.75 11.06
C ASN A 227 -9.01 -18.26 10.30
N GLY A 228 -8.72 -16.99 10.35
CA GLY A 228 -7.64 -16.43 9.60
C GLY A 228 -6.48 -15.94 10.47
N LYS A 229 -5.65 -16.84 10.99
CA LYS A 229 -4.22 -16.57 11.07
C LYS A 229 -3.68 -16.44 9.63
N GLN A 230 -4.15 -15.46 8.89
CA GLN A 230 -3.51 -15.10 7.63
C GLN A 230 -2.26 -14.30 7.97
N ASN A 231 -1.15 -15.01 8.07
CA ASN A 231 0.17 -14.44 7.95
C ASN A 231 0.29 -13.82 6.56
N MET A 232 -0.11 -12.55 6.42
CA MET A 232 0.13 -11.76 5.21
C MET A 232 1.54 -11.18 5.25
N PHE A 233 2.51 -12.03 5.45
CA PHE A 233 3.91 -11.72 5.24
C PHE A 233 4.36 -12.51 4.01
N TYR A 234 4.28 -11.92 2.83
CA TYR A 234 5.16 -12.34 1.75
C TYR A 234 6.56 -11.85 2.12
N VAL A 235 7.26 -12.67 2.89
CA VAL A 235 8.71 -12.71 2.83
C VAL A 235 8.98 -13.49 1.55
N ALA A 236 9.55 -12.84 0.55
CA ALA A 236 10.21 -13.57 -0.52
C ALA A 236 11.35 -14.36 0.14
N ASN A 237 11.08 -15.62 0.47
CA ASN A 237 12.12 -16.58 0.77
C ASN A 237 12.54 -17.18 -0.57
N ASN A 238 13.77 -16.91 -0.93
CA ASN A 238 14.63 -17.42 -2.02
C ASN A 238 14.42 -16.79 -3.36
#